data_0b6775fb6ea53ce88cbf9387cc240bcd
#
_entry.id   0b6775fb6ea53ce88cbf9387cc240bcd
#
_cell.length_a   1.000
_cell.length_b   1.000
_cell.length_c   1.000
_cell.angle_alpha   90.00
_cell.angle_beta   90.00
_cell.angle_gamma   90.00
#
_symmetry.space_group_name_H-M   'P 1'
#
loop_
_entity.id
_entity.type
_entity.pdbx_description
1 polymer ?
#
loop_
_entity_poly.entity_id
_entity_poly.type
_entity_poly.pdbx_seq_one_letter_code
_entity_poly.pdbx_strand_id
1 'polypeptide(L)'
;EDIEIAFTHTGQYGEEYYSFVNGQHTTQGGTHQSAFKEHIARTIKEFFNKNMDYTDIRNGLVAAIAVNVEEPIFESQTKTKLGSTNMVPGGVTVNKYVGDFIKQEVDNFLHKNADIAEAIQQKIQESEKERKAIAGVTKLARERAKKANLHNRKLRDCRIHLNDPKGKGLEEDSCIFITEGDSASGSITKSRDVNTQAVFSLRGKPLNSFGLTKKVVYENEEFNLLQAALNIEDGIEGLRYNKVIVATDADVDGMHIRLLLITFFLQFFPDLIKKGHVYILQTPLFRVRNKKKTNYCYSEEERINAINELGPNPEITRFKGLGEISPDEFKHFIGKDMRCLLYTSD
;
A
#
# COMPACT_ATOMS: atom_id res chain seq x y z
N GLU A 1 14.48 30.70 12.63
CA GLU A 1 13.49 30.11 13.55
C GLU A 1 13.82 28.63 13.74
N ASP A 2 13.59 28.12 14.95
CA ASP A 2 13.98 26.74 15.28
C ASP A 2 12.89 25.70 14.93
N ILE A 3 11.71 26.16 14.48
CA ILE A 3 10.60 25.34 14.06
C ILE A 3 9.78 26.03 12.97
N GLU A 4 9.43 25.27 11.93
CA GLU A 4 8.52 25.68 10.87
C GLU A 4 7.49 24.56 10.63
N ILE A 5 6.23 24.95 10.45
CA ILE A 5 5.12 24.03 10.23
C ILE A 5 4.23 24.54 9.10
N ALA A 6 3.88 23.66 8.18
CA ALA A 6 2.85 23.90 7.18
C ALA A 6 1.90 22.69 7.13
N PHE A 7 0.59 22.91 7.02
CA PHE A 7 -0.35 21.82 6.88
C PHE A 7 -1.61 22.20 6.11
N THR A 8 -2.27 21.21 5.54
CA THR A 8 -3.56 21.34 4.86
C THR A 8 -4.35 20.04 4.99
N HIS A 9 -5.67 20.10 4.75
CA HIS A 9 -6.51 18.93 4.61
C HIS A 9 -6.86 18.71 3.14
N THR A 10 -6.76 17.47 2.69
CA THR A 10 -7.08 17.03 1.33
C THR A 10 -8.31 16.13 1.30
N GLY A 11 -8.80 15.78 0.12
CA GLY A 11 -9.87 14.78 -0.07
C GLY A 11 -9.38 13.33 0.01
N GLN A 12 -8.08 13.10 0.18
CA GLN A 12 -7.51 11.74 0.28
C GLN A 12 -7.75 11.12 1.64
N TYR A 13 -7.72 9.80 1.71
CA TYR A 13 -7.76 9.06 2.97
C TYR A 13 -6.36 8.93 3.57
N GLY A 14 -6.32 8.92 4.91
CA GLY A 14 -5.05 8.77 5.62
C GLY A 14 -4.38 10.09 5.93
N GLU A 15 -3.12 10.02 6.29
CA GLU A 15 -2.28 11.15 6.72
C GLU A 15 -0.94 11.09 6.00
N GLU A 16 -0.39 12.24 5.65
CA GLU A 16 0.90 12.36 4.97
C GLU A 16 1.78 13.39 5.66
N TYR A 17 3.04 13.04 5.93
CA TYR A 17 3.97 13.90 6.68
C TYR A 17 5.33 13.97 6.01
N TYR A 18 5.82 15.19 5.89
CA TYR A 18 7.17 15.50 5.47
C TYR A 18 7.90 16.10 6.66
N SER A 19 8.94 15.47 7.15
CA SER A 19 9.64 15.91 8.36
C SER A 19 11.12 16.13 8.12
N PHE A 20 11.65 17.19 8.72
CA PHE A 20 13.03 17.64 8.52
C PHE A 20 13.67 17.99 9.87
N VAL A 21 14.96 17.67 10.00
CA VAL A 21 15.81 18.06 11.13
C VAL A 21 17.09 18.67 10.60
N ASN A 22 17.35 19.92 10.97
CA ASN A 22 18.53 20.68 10.50
C ASN A 22 18.68 20.63 8.97
N GLY A 23 17.55 20.74 8.24
CA GLY A 23 17.50 20.64 6.77
C GLY A 23 17.57 19.22 6.20
N GLN A 24 17.81 18.20 7.03
CA GLN A 24 17.84 16.80 6.59
C GLN A 24 16.43 16.19 6.57
N HIS A 25 15.99 15.65 5.44
CA HIS A 25 14.71 14.95 5.33
C HIS A 25 14.73 13.63 6.11
N THR A 26 13.82 13.51 7.07
CA THR A 26 13.65 12.31 7.90
C THR A 26 12.50 11.47 7.37
N THR A 27 12.78 10.64 6.38
CA THR A 27 11.77 9.84 5.65
C THR A 27 10.97 8.87 6.53
N GLN A 28 11.54 8.48 7.67
CA GLN A 28 10.88 7.63 8.68
C GLN A 28 10.36 8.43 9.87
N GLY A 29 10.36 9.75 9.78
CA GLY A 29 9.87 10.62 10.84
C GLY A 29 10.80 10.72 12.05
N GLY A 30 10.24 10.53 13.24
CA GLY A 30 10.95 10.61 14.51
C GLY A 30 10.13 11.32 15.58
N THR A 31 10.80 11.70 16.67
CA THR A 31 10.18 12.33 17.85
C THR A 31 9.43 13.62 17.54
N HIS A 32 9.95 14.46 16.64
CA HIS A 32 9.34 15.73 16.22
C HIS A 32 8.05 15.50 15.41
N GLN A 33 8.04 14.53 14.48
CA GLN A 33 6.84 14.19 13.72
C GLN A 33 5.76 13.56 14.62
N SER A 34 6.16 12.69 15.56
CA SER A 34 5.23 12.11 16.53
C SER A 34 4.61 13.17 17.43
N ALA A 35 5.41 14.15 17.90
CA ALA A 35 4.94 15.28 18.66
C ALA A 35 3.94 16.12 17.83
N PHE A 36 4.26 16.41 16.57
CA PHE A 36 3.34 17.13 15.68
C PHE A 36 1.99 16.42 15.55
N LYS A 37 2.00 15.12 15.25
CA LYS A 37 0.77 14.32 15.10
C LYS A 37 -0.14 14.36 16.32
N GLU A 38 0.47 14.29 17.50
CA GLU A 38 -0.26 14.35 18.77
C GLU A 38 -0.84 15.73 19.01
N HIS A 39 0.02 16.76 18.97
CA HIS A 39 -0.36 18.10 19.40
C HIS A 39 -1.27 18.83 18.43
N ILE A 40 -1.14 18.62 17.09
CA ILE A 40 -2.05 19.23 16.11
C ILE A 40 -3.50 18.74 16.33
N ALA A 41 -3.68 17.44 16.56
CA ALA A 41 -5.00 16.88 16.80
C ALA A 41 -5.59 17.35 18.15
N ARG A 42 -4.74 17.41 19.17
CA ARG A 42 -5.15 17.91 20.50
C ARG A 42 -5.56 19.37 20.43
N THR A 43 -4.77 20.25 19.83
CA THR A 43 -5.03 21.69 19.74
C THR A 43 -6.32 21.98 18.96
N ILE A 44 -6.52 21.32 17.81
CA ILE A 44 -7.77 21.47 17.03
C ILE A 44 -8.98 21.00 17.84
N LYS A 45 -8.88 19.89 18.55
CA LYS A 45 -9.96 19.38 19.43
C LYS A 45 -10.28 20.36 20.56
N GLU A 46 -9.25 20.91 21.23
CA GLU A 46 -9.38 21.88 22.32
C GLU A 46 -9.99 23.18 21.80
N PHE A 47 -9.56 23.70 20.65
CA PHE A 47 -10.09 24.91 20.02
C PHE A 47 -11.61 24.82 19.79
N PHE A 48 -12.10 23.73 19.21
CA PHE A 48 -13.54 23.55 18.97
C PHE A 48 -14.32 23.16 20.22
N ASN A 49 -13.66 22.78 21.28
CA ASN A 49 -14.27 22.28 22.53
C ASN A 49 -15.35 21.21 22.25
N LYS A 50 -15.09 20.30 21.34
CA LYS A 50 -16.00 19.23 20.92
C LYS A 50 -15.33 17.87 21.09
N ASN A 51 -16.15 16.84 21.35
CA ASN A 51 -15.64 15.47 21.41
C ASN A 51 -15.39 14.93 19.99
N MET A 52 -14.24 15.25 19.44
CA MET A 52 -13.77 14.79 18.13
C MET A 52 -12.78 13.64 18.31
N ASP A 53 -12.83 12.66 17.40
CA ASP A 53 -11.81 11.61 17.33
C ASP A 53 -10.55 12.15 16.64
N TYR A 54 -9.39 11.85 17.18
CA TYR A 54 -8.11 12.27 16.60
C TYR A 54 -7.88 11.71 15.19
N THR A 55 -8.44 10.53 14.92
CA THR A 55 -8.40 9.91 13.58
C THR A 55 -9.16 10.76 12.57
N ASP A 56 -10.33 11.28 12.94
CA ASP A 56 -11.13 12.15 12.06
C ASP A 56 -10.46 13.50 11.82
N ILE A 57 -9.77 14.04 12.85
CA ILE A 57 -9.02 15.30 12.74
C ILE A 57 -7.85 15.15 11.77
N ARG A 58 -7.14 14.01 11.80
CA ARG A 58 -5.98 13.78 10.94
C ARG A 58 -6.31 13.19 9.59
N ASN A 59 -7.54 12.74 9.35
CA ASN A 59 -7.92 12.16 8.06
C ASN A 59 -7.82 13.20 6.93
N GLY A 60 -7.00 12.92 5.93
CA GLY A 60 -6.69 13.81 4.82
C GLY A 60 -5.63 14.88 5.15
N LEU A 61 -5.02 14.85 6.33
CA LEU A 61 -3.98 15.80 6.71
C LEU A 61 -2.69 15.55 5.93
N VAL A 62 -2.21 16.59 5.27
CA VAL A 62 -0.86 16.65 4.68
C VAL A 62 -0.10 17.75 5.40
N ALA A 63 1.05 17.40 5.98
CA ALA A 63 1.81 18.35 6.79
C ALA A 63 3.33 18.23 6.57
N ALA A 64 4.01 19.37 6.69
CA ALA A 64 5.45 19.45 6.77
C ALA A 64 5.86 20.05 8.12
N ILE A 65 6.88 19.47 8.75
CA ILE A 65 7.51 20.00 9.96
C ILE A 65 9.03 20.00 9.82
N ALA A 66 9.65 21.14 10.06
CA ALA A 66 11.09 21.30 10.14
C ALA A 66 11.48 21.80 11.54
N VAL A 67 12.49 21.20 12.14
CA VAL A 67 13.03 21.60 13.45
C VAL A 67 14.56 21.67 13.41
N ASN A 68 15.13 22.63 14.14
CA ASN A 68 16.56 22.69 14.39
C ASN A 68 16.84 22.15 15.79
N VAL A 69 17.58 21.07 15.87
CA VAL A 69 17.94 20.36 17.10
C VAL A 69 19.45 20.45 17.30
N GLU A 70 19.88 20.81 18.49
CA GLU A 70 21.31 20.82 18.85
C GLU A 70 21.77 19.38 19.14
N GLU A 71 22.86 18.95 18.50
CA GLU A 71 23.41 17.59 18.58
C GLU A 71 22.36 16.47 18.34
N PRO A 72 21.71 16.45 17.15
CA PRO A 72 20.63 15.52 16.90
C PRO A 72 21.13 14.06 16.88
N ILE A 73 20.44 13.19 17.61
CA ILE A 73 20.66 11.76 17.62
C ILE A 73 19.65 11.10 16.66
N PHE A 74 20.13 10.35 15.69
CA PHE A 74 19.31 9.60 14.76
C PHE A 74 19.38 8.10 15.08
N GLU A 75 18.30 7.35 14.78
CA GLU A 75 18.26 5.91 15.02
C GLU A 75 19.18 5.11 14.07
N SER A 76 19.61 5.70 12.96
CA SER A 76 20.51 5.08 11.99
C SER A 76 21.49 6.09 11.39
N GLN A 77 22.59 5.58 10.82
CA GLN A 77 23.58 6.40 10.13
C GLN A 77 23.02 7.12 8.89
N THR A 78 21.94 6.61 8.31
CA THR A 78 21.24 7.22 7.16
C THR A 78 20.43 8.46 7.54
N LYS A 79 20.30 8.75 8.84
CA LYS A 79 19.60 9.93 9.38
C LYS A 79 18.12 10.03 8.96
N THR A 80 17.49 8.91 8.70
CA THR A 80 16.09 8.84 8.24
C THR A 80 15.06 9.03 9.35
N LYS A 81 15.46 8.86 10.64
CA LYS A 81 14.55 8.96 11.77
C LYS A 81 15.23 9.64 12.97
N LEU A 82 14.61 10.71 13.48
CA LEU A 82 15.09 11.40 14.67
C LEU A 82 14.78 10.60 15.94
N GLY A 83 15.81 10.29 16.73
CA GLY A 83 15.70 9.63 18.03
C GLY A 83 15.86 10.58 19.24
N SER A 84 16.35 11.83 19.04
CA SER A 84 16.53 12.79 20.14
C SER A 84 15.25 13.02 20.93
N THR A 85 15.35 12.96 22.24
CA THR A 85 14.25 13.29 23.15
C THR A 85 14.17 14.78 23.49
N ASN A 86 15.29 15.50 23.44
CA ASN A 86 15.40 16.91 23.78
C ASN A 86 15.85 17.75 22.58
N MET A 87 15.50 19.04 22.56
CA MET A 87 15.92 20.00 21.54
C MET A 87 17.39 20.37 21.66
N VAL A 88 17.87 20.48 22.91
CA VAL A 88 19.27 20.73 23.28
C VAL A 88 19.64 19.74 24.40
N PRO A 89 20.90 19.35 24.56
CA PRO A 89 21.33 18.50 25.66
C PRO A 89 20.89 19.01 27.03
N GLY A 90 20.09 18.22 27.76
CA GLY A 90 19.56 18.62 29.09
C GLY A 90 18.46 19.68 29.06
N GLY A 91 18.02 20.14 27.90
CA GLY A 91 17.00 21.17 27.73
C GLY A 91 15.57 20.63 27.62
N VAL A 92 14.70 21.44 27.01
CA VAL A 92 13.28 21.10 26.79
C VAL A 92 13.16 19.91 25.85
N THR A 93 12.16 19.06 26.12
CA THR A 93 11.89 17.91 25.24
C THR A 93 11.32 18.34 23.90
N VAL A 94 11.64 17.61 22.82
CA VAL A 94 11.09 17.83 21.48
C VAL A 94 9.55 17.81 21.51
N ASN A 95 8.96 16.89 22.27
CA ASN A 95 7.50 16.80 22.41
C ASN A 95 6.91 18.07 23.02
N LYS A 96 7.49 18.57 24.09
CA LYS A 96 7.02 19.80 24.74
C LYS A 96 7.23 21.02 23.86
N TYR A 97 8.41 21.16 23.26
CA TYR A 97 8.75 22.32 22.42
C TYR A 97 7.81 22.43 21.21
N VAL A 98 7.63 21.33 20.47
CA VAL A 98 6.70 21.27 19.33
C VAL A 98 5.26 21.48 19.79
N GLY A 99 4.89 20.89 20.94
CA GLY A 99 3.55 21.01 21.49
C GLY A 99 3.18 22.42 21.91
N ASP A 100 4.07 23.13 22.62
CA ASP A 100 3.86 24.51 23.06
C ASP A 100 3.73 25.45 21.84
N PHE A 101 4.57 25.27 20.82
CA PHE A 101 4.51 26.02 19.58
C PHE A 101 3.16 25.79 18.84
N ILE A 102 2.78 24.56 18.64
CA ILE A 102 1.50 24.22 17.95
C ILE A 102 0.34 24.80 18.73
N LYS A 103 0.31 24.61 20.04
CA LYS A 103 -0.78 25.11 20.89
C LYS A 103 -0.93 26.62 20.77
N GLN A 104 0.17 27.35 20.78
CA GLN A 104 0.15 28.80 20.69
C GLN A 104 -0.19 29.30 19.29
N GLU A 105 0.54 28.82 18.26
CA GLU A 105 0.46 29.41 16.93
C GLU A 105 -0.76 28.92 16.15
N VAL A 106 -1.13 27.64 16.27
CA VAL A 106 -2.32 27.11 15.59
C VAL A 106 -3.60 27.62 16.23
N ASP A 107 -3.66 27.71 17.56
CA ASP A 107 -4.81 28.29 18.25
C ASP A 107 -5.01 29.76 17.86
N ASN A 108 -3.94 30.55 17.89
CA ASN A 108 -3.96 31.93 17.43
C ASN A 108 -4.38 32.08 15.96
N PHE A 109 -3.87 31.17 15.09
CA PHE A 109 -4.20 31.18 13.67
C PHE A 109 -5.68 30.90 13.45
N LEU A 110 -6.24 29.88 14.11
CA LEU A 110 -7.65 29.52 13.99
C LEU A 110 -8.58 30.62 14.51
N HIS A 111 -8.21 31.31 15.59
CA HIS A 111 -8.96 32.49 16.09
C HIS A 111 -8.95 33.67 15.11
N LYS A 112 -7.86 33.87 14.38
CA LYS A 112 -7.75 34.95 13.39
C LYS A 112 -8.40 34.64 12.05
N ASN A 113 -8.58 33.35 11.72
CA ASN A 113 -9.07 32.91 10.42
C ASN A 113 -10.29 31.98 10.59
N ALA A 114 -11.41 32.60 10.92
CA ALA A 114 -12.64 31.88 11.25
C ALA A 114 -13.19 31.03 10.07
N ASP A 115 -13.02 31.50 8.84
CA ASP A 115 -13.38 30.79 7.62
C ASP A 115 -12.57 29.49 7.44
N ILE A 116 -11.27 29.54 7.73
CA ILE A 116 -10.41 28.36 7.70
C ILE A 116 -10.79 27.40 8.84
N ALA A 117 -11.05 27.91 10.04
CA ALA A 117 -11.49 27.09 11.16
C ALA A 117 -12.82 26.38 10.84
N GLU A 118 -13.77 27.07 10.21
CA GLU A 118 -15.03 26.46 9.77
C GLU A 118 -14.82 25.37 8.72
N ALA A 119 -13.95 25.61 7.72
CA ALA A 119 -13.62 24.62 6.71
C ALA A 119 -12.99 23.35 7.32
N ILE A 120 -12.06 23.52 8.28
CA ILE A 120 -11.47 22.38 9.02
C ILE A 120 -12.54 21.63 9.81
N GLN A 121 -13.45 22.34 10.48
CA GLN A 121 -14.52 21.72 11.24
C GLN A 121 -15.47 20.92 10.35
N GLN A 122 -15.84 21.45 9.19
CA GLN A 122 -16.69 20.75 8.21
C GLN A 122 -16.00 19.48 7.73
N LYS A 123 -14.72 19.55 7.39
CA LYS A 123 -13.93 18.40 6.97
C LYS A 123 -13.88 17.29 8.03
N ILE A 124 -13.67 17.65 9.30
CA ILE A 124 -13.68 16.70 10.42
C ILE A 124 -15.06 16.06 10.58
N GLN A 125 -16.15 16.83 10.48
CA GLN A 125 -17.52 16.30 10.56
C GLN A 125 -17.86 15.36 9.41
N GLU A 126 -17.39 15.65 8.20
CA GLU A 126 -17.50 14.75 7.04
C GLU A 126 -16.79 13.43 7.29
N SER A 127 -15.54 13.48 7.79
CA SER A 127 -14.77 12.29 8.16
C SER A 127 -15.49 11.46 9.24
N GLU A 128 -16.01 12.11 10.28
CA GLU A 128 -16.78 11.43 11.33
C GLU A 128 -18.04 10.75 10.81
N LYS A 129 -18.82 11.45 9.95
CA LYS A 129 -20.02 10.88 9.32
C LYS A 129 -19.67 9.67 8.47
N GLU A 130 -18.62 9.79 7.68
CA GLU A 130 -18.16 8.70 6.82
C GLU A 130 -17.68 7.50 7.65
N ARG A 131 -16.85 7.70 8.66
CA ARG A 131 -16.39 6.66 9.58
C ARG A 131 -17.55 5.94 10.27
N LYS A 132 -18.55 6.67 10.76
CA LYS A 132 -19.75 6.08 11.37
C LYS A 132 -20.59 5.30 10.36
N ALA A 133 -20.75 5.80 9.15
CA ALA A 133 -21.46 5.10 8.09
C ALA A 133 -20.73 3.80 7.67
N ILE A 134 -19.40 3.84 7.60
CA ILE A 134 -18.58 2.69 7.27
C ILE A 134 -18.63 1.62 8.36
N ALA A 135 -18.63 1.99 9.64
CA ALA A 135 -18.58 1.04 10.76
C ALA A 135 -19.69 -0.02 10.70
N GLY A 136 -20.91 0.37 10.31
CA GLY A 136 -22.02 -0.56 10.12
C GLY A 136 -21.86 -1.46 8.90
N VAL A 137 -21.41 -0.89 7.79
CA VAL A 137 -21.17 -1.62 6.54
C VAL A 137 -19.99 -2.57 6.67
N THR A 138 -18.90 -2.14 7.32
CA THR A 138 -17.71 -2.97 7.57
C THR A 138 -18.04 -4.20 8.41
N LYS A 139 -18.89 -4.07 9.42
CA LYS A 139 -19.33 -5.22 10.23
C LYS A 139 -20.07 -6.26 9.39
N LEU A 140 -21.02 -5.83 8.57
CA LEU A 140 -21.76 -6.71 7.65
C LEU A 140 -20.84 -7.31 6.58
N ALA A 141 -19.91 -6.50 6.04
CA ALA A 141 -18.92 -6.93 5.06
C ALA A 141 -17.99 -8.01 5.63
N ARG A 142 -17.50 -7.84 6.87
CA ARG A 142 -16.69 -8.83 7.59
C ARG A 142 -17.43 -10.12 7.85
N GLU A 143 -18.70 -10.06 8.24
CA GLU A 143 -19.53 -11.25 8.43
C GLU A 143 -19.73 -12.01 7.12
N ARG A 144 -19.95 -11.28 6.00
CA ARG A 144 -20.04 -11.85 4.66
C ARG A 144 -18.70 -12.45 4.22
N ALA A 145 -17.59 -11.74 4.43
CA ALA A 145 -16.24 -12.21 4.09
C ALA A 145 -15.85 -13.44 4.91
N LYS A 146 -16.15 -13.49 6.22
CA LYS A 146 -15.95 -14.68 7.06
C LYS A 146 -16.74 -15.88 6.56
N LYS A 147 -18.01 -15.68 6.18
CA LYS A 147 -18.83 -16.74 5.57
C LYS A 147 -18.28 -17.17 4.21
N ALA A 148 -17.83 -16.21 3.39
CA ALA A 148 -17.24 -16.49 2.08
C ALA A 148 -15.84 -17.13 2.19
N ASN A 149 -15.03 -16.80 3.19
CA ASN A 149 -13.71 -17.41 3.42
C ASN A 149 -13.77 -18.91 3.72
N LEU A 150 -14.84 -19.39 4.38
CA LEU A 150 -15.08 -20.81 4.58
C LEU A 150 -15.42 -21.54 3.27
N HIS A 151 -15.88 -20.82 2.25
CA HIS A 151 -16.33 -21.35 0.96
C HIS A 151 -15.74 -20.58 -0.24
N ASN A 152 -14.71 -19.75 -0.03
CA ASN A 152 -14.20 -18.85 -1.08
C ASN A 152 -13.41 -19.62 -2.12
N ARG A 153 -14.06 -19.92 -3.26
CA ARG A 153 -13.41 -20.50 -4.44
C ARG A 153 -12.39 -19.57 -5.09
N LYS A 154 -12.38 -18.29 -4.75
CA LYS A 154 -11.49 -17.27 -5.31
C LYS A 154 -10.11 -17.23 -4.68
N LEU A 155 -10.01 -17.52 -3.37
CA LEU A 155 -8.74 -17.55 -2.66
C LEU A 155 -8.21 -18.99 -2.55
N ARG A 156 -7.05 -19.22 -3.12
CA ARG A 156 -6.21 -20.38 -2.88
C ARG A 156 -5.07 -19.98 -1.98
N ASP A 157 -5.30 -20.07 -0.68
CA ASP A 157 -4.39 -19.56 0.34
C ASP A 157 -3.06 -20.34 0.43
N CYS A 158 -2.04 -19.75 1.04
CA CYS A 158 -0.79 -20.39 1.41
C CYS A 158 -0.77 -20.73 2.91
N ARG A 159 0.24 -21.46 3.34
CA ARG A 159 0.36 -21.93 4.73
C ARG A 159 1.00 -20.90 5.64
N ILE A 160 1.93 -20.11 5.13
CA ILE A 160 2.75 -19.14 5.89
C ILE A 160 2.39 -17.74 5.44
N HIS A 161 2.07 -16.86 6.39
CA HIS A 161 1.73 -15.47 6.15
C HIS A 161 2.78 -14.55 6.76
N LEU A 162 2.77 -13.26 6.39
CA LEU A 162 3.72 -12.25 6.85
C LEU A 162 3.81 -12.16 8.39
N ASN A 163 2.66 -12.28 9.07
CA ASN A 163 2.57 -12.17 10.53
C ASN A 163 2.49 -13.54 11.23
N ASP A 164 2.94 -14.60 10.60
CA ASP A 164 2.90 -15.95 11.21
C ASP A 164 4.09 -16.16 12.13
N PRO A 165 3.90 -16.27 13.48
CA PRO A 165 4.99 -16.46 14.42
C PRO A 165 5.69 -17.82 14.27
N LYS A 166 5.15 -18.72 13.45
CA LYS A 166 5.68 -20.07 13.21
C LYS A 166 6.25 -20.25 11.79
N GLY A 167 6.38 -19.16 11.03
CA GLY A 167 6.77 -19.17 9.61
C GLY A 167 8.22 -19.58 9.34
N LYS A 168 9.05 -19.75 10.38
CA LYS A 168 10.44 -20.24 10.30
C LYS A 168 11.36 -19.43 9.38
N GLY A 169 11.13 -18.13 9.28
CA GLY A 169 11.91 -17.22 8.43
C GLY A 169 11.46 -17.17 6.97
N LEU A 170 10.28 -17.74 6.64
CA LEU A 170 9.70 -17.68 5.30
C LEU A 170 8.56 -16.65 5.18
N GLU A 171 8.31 -15.88 6.24
CA GLU A 171 7.21 -14.90 6.33
C GLU A 171 7.36 -13.81 5.25
N GLU A 172 8.60 -13.35 5.04
CA GLU A 172 8.91 -12.33 4.02
C GLU A 172 8.80 -12.85 2.59
N ASP A 173 8.81 -14.17 2.38
CA ASP A 173 8.60 -14.79 1.08
C ASP A 173 7.10 -14.90 0.73
N SER A 174 6.21 -14.65 1.72
CA SER A 174 4.77 -14.74 1.53
C SER A 174 4.27 -13.78 0.45
N CYS A 175 3.51 -14.29 -0.50
CA CYS A 175 2.93 -13.47 -1.56
C CYS A 175 1.54 -13.97 -1.98
N ILE A 176 0.76 -13.05 -2.56
CA ILE A 176 -0.52 -13.35 -3.18
C ILE A 176 -0.51 -12.85 -4.63
N PHE A 177 -0.87 -13.73 -5.56
CA PHE A 177 -1.08 -13.38 -6.96
C PHE A 177 -2.56 -13.02 -7.18
N ILE A 178 -2.83 -11.80 -7.62
CA ILE A 178 -4.16 -11.37 -8.04
C ILE A 178 -4.25 -11.57 -9.55
N THR A 179 -5.12 -12.48 -9.98
CA THR A 179 -5.21 -12.91 -11.38
C THR A 179 -6.54 -12.55 -12.01
N GLU A 180 -6.54 -12.40 -13.33
CA GLU A 180 -7.74 -12.29 -14.13
C GLU A 180 -8.32 -13.67 -14.47
N GLY A 181 -9.47 -13.99 -13.86
CA GLY A 181 -10.22 -15.19 -14.17
C GLY A 181 -9.60 -16.51 -13.70
N ASP A 182 -10.32 -17.59 -13.98
CA ASP A 182 -10.00 -18.92 -13.45
C ASP A 182 -8.88 -19.63 -14.22
N SER A 183 -8.63 -19.26 -15.48
CA SER A 183 -7.62 -19.93 -16.32
C SER A 183 -6.20 -19.62 -15.83
N ALA A 184 -5.85 -18.33 -15.72
CA ALA A 184 -4.56 -17.89 -15.19
C ALA A 184 -4.38 -18.34 -13.73
N SER A 185 -5.43 -18.18 -12.91
CA SER A 185 -5.48 -18.67 -11.53
C SER A 185 -5.19 -20.18 -11.44
N GLY A 186 -5.75 -20.99 -12.35
CA GLY A 186 -5.54 -22.43 -12.39
C GLY A 186 -4.09 -22.81 -12.69
N SER A 187 -3.45 -22.15 -13.64
CA SER A 187 -2.04 -22.39 -13.99
C SER A 187 -1.11 -22.05 -12.82
N ILE A 188 -1.27 -20.87 -12.22
CA ILE A 188 -0.46 -20.46 -11.06
C ILE A 188 -0.74 -21.38 -9.86
N THR A 189 -1.98 -21.72 -9.57
CA THR A 189 -2.36 -22.62 -8.46
C THR A 189 -1.67 -23.97 -8.53
N LYS A 190 -1.51 -24.54 -9.74
CA LYS A 190 -0.84 -25.82 -9.94
C LYS A 190 0.69 -25.73 -9.82
N SER A 191 1.26 -24.54 -10.03
CA SER A 191 2.71 -24.30 -10.13
C SER A 191 3.31 -23.71 -8.86
N ARG A 192 2.49 -23.07 -8.01
CA ARG A 192 2.90 -22.29 -6.86
C ARG A 192 3.56 -23.09 -5.73
N ASP A 193 4.36 -22.46 -4.94
CA ASP A 193 4.73 -22.96 -3.62
C ASP A 193 3.54 -22.78 -2.67
N VAL A 194 2.97 -23.87 -2.21
CA VAL A 194 1.82 -23.85 -1.29
C VAL A 194 2.16 -23.30 0.10
N ASN A 195 3.43 -23.21 0.44
CA ASN A 195 3.84 -22.68 1.73
C ASN A 195 3.76 -21.16 1.77
N THR A 196 4.23 -20.48 0.73
CA THR A 196 4.40 -19.01 0.73
C THR A 196 3.59 -18.28 -0.33
N GLN A 197 3.01 -18.99 -1.30
CA GLN A 197 2.32 -18.36 -2.45
C GLN A 197 0.82 -18.62 -2.42
N ALA A 198 0.02 -17.57 -2.34
CA ALA A 198 -1.43 -17.61 -2.46
C ALA A 198 -1.89 -17.10 -3.84
N VAL A 199 -3.12 -17.43 -4.24
CA VAL A 199 -3.73 -16.94 -5.48
C VAL A 199 -5.14 -16.46 -5.22
N PHE A 200 -5.46 -15.26 -5.71
CA PHE A 200 -6.80 -14.68 -5.70
C PHE A 200 -7.28 -14.45 -7.12
N SER A 201 -8.42 -15.03 -7.49
CA SER A 201 -9.02 -14.91 -8.82
C SER A 201 -10.11 -13.85 -8.85
N LEU A 202 -9.95 -12.82 -9.69
CA LEU A 202 -10.98 -11.81 -9.95
C LEU A 202 -12.03 -12.37 -10.91
N ARG A 203 -13.27 -11.92 -10.78
CA ARG A 203 -14.33 -12.15 -11.76
C ARG A 203 -14.49 -10.94 -12.67
N GLY A 204 -13.81 -10.97 -13.81
CA GLY A 204 -13.87 -9.87 -14.79
C GLY A 204 -13.18 -8.60 -14.31
N LYS A 205 -13.51 -7.46 -14.92
CA LYS A 205 -12.92 -6.17 -14.59
C LYS A 205 -13.44 -5.65 -13.25
N PRO A 206 -12.55 -5.25 -12.32
CA PRO A 206 -12.96 -4.62 -11.08
C PRO A 206 -13.70 -3.29 -11.31
N LEU A 207 -14.47 -2.86 -10.33
CA LEU A 207 -15.09 -1.54 -10.33
C LEU A 207 -14.01 -0.44 -10.44
N ASN A 208 -14.23 0.57 -11.26
CA ASN A 208 -13.41 1.77 -11.22
C ASN A 208 -13.70 2.53 -9.91
N SER A 209 -12.73 2.51 -9.01
CA SER A 209 -12.85 3.08 -7.67
C SER A 209 -12.47 4.56 -7.58
N PHE A 210 -12.01 5.17 -8.67
CA PHE A 210 -11.63 6.57 -8.69
C PHE A 210 -12.81 7.49 -8.31
N GLY A 211 -12.60 8.36 -7.32
CA GLY A 211 -13.62 9.30 -6.83
C GLY A 211 -14.76 8.66 -6.01
N LEU A 212 -14.74 7.34 -5.78
CA LEU A 212 -15.74 6.67 -4.94
C LEU A 212 -15.39 6.76 -3.46
N THR A 213 -16.42 6.67 -2.61
CA THR A 213 -16.25 6.60 -1.16
C THR A 213 -15.90 5.19 -0.70
N LYS A 214 -15.26 5.06 0.47
CA LYS A 214 -14.98 3.76 1.09
C LYS A 214 -16.23 2.90 1.22
N LYS A 215 -17.41 3.50 1.52
CA LYS A 215 -18.67 2.79 1.64
C LYS A 215 -19.00 2.00 0.37
N VAL A 216 -18.94 2.63 -0.80
CA VAL A 216 -19.25 2.00 -2.09
C VAL A 216 -18.28 0.85 -2.37
N VAL A 217 -17.00 1.04 -2.05
CA VAL A 217 -15.97 0.03 -2.23
C VAL A 217 -16.18 -1.18 -1.31
N TYR A 218 -16.56 -0.97 -0.05
CA TYR A 218 -16.91 -2.05 0.89
C TYR A 218 -18.19 -2.80 0.50
N GLU A 219 -19.13 -2.15 -0.19
CA GLU A 219 -20.33 -2.78 -0.72
C GLU A 219 -20.05 -3.62 -1.98
N ASN A 220 -18.96 -3.34 -2.69
CA ASN A 220 -18.55 -4.14 -3.85
C ASN A 220 -17.98 -5.49 -3.40
N GLU A 221 -18.57 -6.59 -3.89
CA GLU A 221 -18.22 -7.95 -3.48
C GLU A 221 -16.76 -8.30 -3.78
N GLU A 222 -16.24 -7.95 -4.97
CA GLU A 222 -14.87 -8.26 -5.38
C GLU A 222 -13.84 -7.57 -4.48
N PHE A 223 -14.00 -6.27 -4.27
CA PHE A 223 -13.10 -5.52 -3.41
C PHE A 223 -13.23 -5.90 -1.94
N ASN A 224 -14.43 -6.23 -1.48
CA ASN A 224 -14.64 -6.72 -0.13
C ASN A 224 -13.89 -8.04 0.11
N LEU A 225 -14.02 -9.01 -0.82
CA LEU A 225 -13.31 -10.28 -0.72
C LEU A 225 -11.79 -10.11 -0.85
N LEU A 226 -11.32 -9.18 -1.69
CA LEU A 226 -9.90 -8.87 -1.82
C LEU A 226 -9.33 -8.27 -0.53
N GLN A 227 -10.02 -7.28 0.06
CA GLN A 227 -9.63 -6.68 1.35
C GLN A 227 -9.57 -7.74 2.46
N ALA A 228 -10.56 -8.61 2.53
CA ALA A 228 -10.59 -9.70 3.50
C ALA A 228 -9.46 -10.72 3.27
N ALA A 229 -9.15 -11.05 2.01
CA ALA A 229 -8.05 -11.93 1.67
C ALA A 229 -6.70 -11.35 2.09
N LEU A 230 -6.51 -10.05 1.90
CA LEU A 230 -5.31 -9.32 2.29
C LEU A 230 -5.26 -8.98 3.79
N ASN A 231 -6.43 -8.98 4.47
CA ASN A 231 -6.62 -8.53 5.86
C ASN A 231 -6.21 -7.06 6.08
N ILE A 232 -6.69 -6.18 5.18
CA ILE A 232 -6.38 -4.73 5.19
C ILE A 232 -7.59 -3.85 5.47
N GLU A 233 -8.69 -4.41 5.95
CA GLU A 233 -9.94 -3.69 6.19
C GLU A 233 -9.78 -2.56 7.21
N ASP A 234 -8.91 -2.75 8.22
CA ASP A 234 -8.60 -1.78 9.28
C ASP A 234 -7.26 -1.06 9.11
N GLY A 235 -6.60 -1.26 7.97
CA GLY A 235 -5.25 -0.77 7.72
C GLY A 235 -4.30 -1.90 7.34
N ILE A 236 -3.03 -1.58 7.11
CA ILE A 236 -2.06 -2.55 6.61
C ILE A 236 -1.28 -3.29 7.70
N GLU A 237 -1.49 -2.96 8.97
CA GLU A 237 -0.81 -3.61 10.11
C GLU A 237 -1.12 -5.11 10.20
N GLY A 238 -2.31 -5.49 9.70
CA GLY A 238 -2.75 -6.88 9.63
C GLY A 238 -2.43 -7.59 8.31
N LEU A 239 -1.66 -6.98 7.42
CA LEU A 239 -1.37 -7.52 6.09
C LEU A 239 -0.84 -8.95 6.16
N ARG A 240 -1.50 -9.86 5.41
CA ARG A 240 -1.18 -11.29 5.46
C ARG A 240 -0.01 -11.70 4.56
N TYR A 241 0.26 -10.95 3.51
CA TYR A 241 1.27 -11.30 2.51
C TYR A 241 2.26 -10.15 2.34
N ASN A 242 3.54 -10.45 2.35
CA ASN A 242 4.58 -9.44 2.14
C ASN A 242 4.51 -8.82 0.75
N LYS A 243 4.14 -9.62 -0.27
CA LYS A 243 4.03 -9.15 -1.65
C LYS A 243 2.62 -9.36 -2.19
N VAL A 244 2.00 -8.29 -2.67
CA VAL A 244 0.73 -8.29 -3.40
C VAL A 244 1.05 -8.13 -4.88
N ILE A 245 0.94 -9.20 -5.63
CA ILE A 245 1.44 -9.28 -7.00
C ILE A 245 0.26 -9.28 -7.97
N VAL A 246 0.15 -8.25 -8.78
CA VAL A 246 -0.84 -8.17 -9.85
C VAL A 246 -0.34 -8.99 -11.05
N ALA A 247 -1.04 -10.08 -11.35
CA ALA A 247 -0.70 -11.04 -12.40
C ALA A 247 -1.83 -11.06 -13.44
N THR A 248 -1.78 -10.15 -14.40
CA THR A 248 -2.75 -10.00 -15.49
C THR A 248 -2.09 -10.27 -16.82
N ASP A 249 -2.91 -10.57 -17.83
CA ASP A 249 -2.45 -10.79 -19.19
C ASP A 249 -1.72 -9.56 -19.75
N ALA A 250 -0.85 -9.76 -20.74
CA ALA A 250 -0.09 -8.70 -21.38
C ALA A 250 -0.89 -7.98 -22.50
N ASP A 251 -2.19 -8.12 -22.51
CA ASP A 251 -3.10 -7.48 -23.46
C ASP A 251 -3.75 -6.19 -22.89
N VAL A 252 -4.62 -5.57 -23.68
CA VAL A 252 -5.31 -4.33 -23.31
C VAL A 252 -6.23 -4.51 -22.11
N ASP A 253 -6.92 -5.66 -22.00
CA ASP A 253 -7.82 -5.95 -20.90
C ASP A 253 -7.05 -6.17 -19.60
N GLY A 254 -5.95 -6.92 -19.65
CA GLY A 254 -5.06 -7.10 -18.49
C GLY A 254 -4.42 -5.80 -18.03
N MET A 255 -4.02 -4.90 -18.95
CA MET A 255 -3.53 -3.57 -18.59
C MET A 255 -4.62 -2.72 -17.90
N HIS A 256 -5.87 -2.81 -18.37
CA HIS A 256 -6.99 -2.10 -17.77
C HIS A 256 -7.28 -2.62 -16.34
N ILE A 257 -7.31 -3.94 -16.14
CA ILE A 257 -7.51 -4.53 -14.81
C ILE A 257 -6.38 -4.12 -13.85
N ARG A 258 -5.14 -4.10 -14.33
CA ARG A 258 -3.98 -3.61 -13.57
C ARG A 258 -4.19 -2.17 -13.12
N LEU A 259 -4.59 -1.28 -14.02
CA LEU A 259 -4.86 0.12 -13.72
C LEU A 259 -5.97 0.26 -12.65
N LEU A 260 -7.06 -0.50 -12.77
CA LEU A 260 -8.17 -0.45 -11.82
C LEU A 260 -7.76 -0.92 -10.41
N LEU A 261 -6.94 -1.97 -10.31
CA LEU A 261 -6.39 -2.44 -9.04
C LEU A 261 -5.42 -1.44 -8.40
N ILE A 262 -4.53 -0.86 -9.22
CA ILE A 262 -3.61 0.18 -8.74
C ILE A 262 -4.38 1.41 -8.25
N THR A 263 -5.39 1.86 -8.99
CA THR A 263 -6.27 2.96 -8.58
C THR A 263 -6.93 2.67 -7.23
N PHE A 264 -7.41 1.44 -7.03
CA PHE A 264 -7.98 1.00 -5.76
C PHE A 264 -6.97 1.08 -4.61
N PHE A 265 -5.75 0.55 -4.80
CA PHE A 265 -4.72 0.60 -3.77
C PHE A 265 -4.24 2.03 -3.49
N LEU A 266 -4.01 2.84 -4.52
CA LEU A 266 -3.60 4.24 -4.36
C LEU A 266 -4.62 5.07 -3.57
N GLN A 267 -5.89 4.89 -3.87
CA GLN A 267 -6.94 5.71 -3.25
C GLN A 267 -7.28 5.28 -1.82
N PHE A 268 -7.33 3.98 -1.53
CA PHE A 268 -7.83 3.48 -0.26
C PHE A 268 -6.78 2.88 0.66
N PHE A 269 -5.64 2.45 0.10
CA PHE A 269 -4.55 1.79 0.82
C PHE A 269 -3.17 2.28 0.32
N PRO A 270 -2.93 3.61 0.29
CA PRO A 270 -1.68 4.15 -0.24
C PRO A 270 -0.43 3.61 0.47
N ASP A 271 -0.56 3.26 1.75
CA ASP A 271 0.55 2.70 2.53
C ASP A 271 1.04 1.34 2.01
N LEU A 272 0.18 0.55 1.35
CA LEU A 272 0.62 -0.68 0.68
C LEU A 272 1.65 -0.41 -0.41
N ILE A 273 1.47 0.70 -1.14
CA ILE A 273 2.38 1.11 -2.21
C ILE A 273 3.61 1.77 -1.60
N LYS A 274 3.42 2.74 -0.69
CA LYS A 274 4.53 3.47 -0.03
C LYS A 274 5.50 2.55 0.71
N LYS A 275 5.01 1.46 1.31
CA LYS A 275 5.84 0.46 2.01
C LYS A 275 6.37 -0.64 1.09
N GLY A 276 6.12 -0.57 -0.21
CA GLY A 276 6.72 -1.46 -1.20
C GLY A 276 6.10 -2.87 -1.22
N HIS A 277 4.80 -3.01 -0.94
CA HIS A 277 4.12 -4.31 -0.96
C HIS A 277 3.46 -4.64 -2.30
N VAL A 278 3.26 -3.67 -3.22
CA VAL A 278 2.53 -3.88 -4.47
C VAL A 278 3.49 -4.09 -5.64
N TYR A 279 3.30 -5.18 -6.36
CA TYR A 279 4.13 -5.60 -7.48
C TYR A 279 3.31 -5.93 -8.71
N ILE A 280 3.93 -5.83 -9.87
CA ILE A 280 3.39 -6.27 -11.15
C ILE A 280 4.24 -7.43 -11.64
N LEU A 281 3.62 -8.59 -11.86
CA LEU A 281 4.29 -9.76 -12.41
C LEU A 281 4.67 -9.50 -13.88
N GLN A 282 5.93 -9.70 -14.20
CA GLN A 282 6.39 -9.78 -15.59
C GLN A 282 6.41 -11.24 -16.01
N THR A 283 5.66 -11.57 -17.05
CA THR A 283 5.67 -12.88 -17.69
C THR A 283 6.33 -12.79 -19.06
N PRO A 284 6.95 -13.85 -19.56
CA PRO A 284 7.57 -13.82 -20.86
C PRO A 284 6.54 -13.58 -21.97
N LEU A 285 6.91 -12.79 -22.96
CA LEU A 285 6.13 -12.54 -24.16
C LEU A 285 6.36 -13.61 -25.22
N PHE A 286 7.57 -14.21 -25.21
CA PHE A 286 7.96 -15.22 -26.19
C PHE A 286 8.69 -16.41 -25.53
N ARG A 287 8.49 -17.57 -26.10
CA ARG A 287 9.34 -18.74 -25.89
C ARG A 287 10.07 -19.06 -27.21
N VAL A 288 11.39 -19.10 -27.16
CA VAL A 288 12.25 -19.48 -28.28
C VAL A 288 12.99 -20.76 -27.89
N ARG A 289 12.77 -21.84 -28.61
CA ARG A 289 13.38 -23.13 -28.26
C ARG A 289 13.91 -23.91 -29.46
N ASN A 290 14.89 -24.73 -29.18
CA ASN A 290 15.33 -25.82 -30.05
C ASN A 290 15.33 -27.14 -29.26
N LYS A 291 15.82 -28.23 -29.84
CA LYS A 291 15.85 -29.57 -29.19
C LYS A 291 16.71 -29.61 -27.91
N LYS A 292 17.60 -28.63 -27.69
CA LYS A 292 18.59 -28.62 -26.59
C LYS A 292 18.28 -27.58 -25.52
N LYS A 293 17.70 -26.44 -25.89
CA LYS A 293 17.53 -25.29 -24.99
C LYS A 293 16.23 -24.56 -25.26
N THR A 294 15.63 -24.04 -24.19
CA THR A 294 14.46 -23.13 -24.21
C THR A 294 14.86 -21.82 -23.56
N ASN A 295 14.63 -20.71 -24.26
CA ASN A 295 14.78 -19.36 -23.74
C ASN A 295 13.42 -18.68 -23.65
N TYR A 296 13.15 -18.04 -22.52
CA TYR A 296 11.97 -17.21 -22.31
C TYR A 296 12.36 -15.74 -22.41
N CYS A 297 11.65 -14.99 -23.24
CA CYS A 297 12.01 -13.63 -23.62
C CYS A 297 10.91 -12.67 -23.21
N TYR A 298 11.27 -11.59 -22.53
CA TYR A 298 10.37 -10.57 -21.97
C TYR A 298 10.33 -9.32 -22.84
N SER A 299 11.15 -9.24 -23.87
CA SER A 299 11.19 -8.16 -24.85
C SER A 299 11.47 -8.71 -26.25
N GLU A 300 11.24 -7.88 -27.25
CA GLU A 300 11.59 -8.17 -28.64
C GLU A 300 13.11 -8.32 -28.81
N GLU A 301 13.90 -7.52 -28.11
CA GLU A 301 15.35 -7.61 -28.10
C GLU A 301 15.84 -8.94 -27.54
N GLU A 302 15.30 -9.39 -26.40
CA GLU A 302 15.62 -10.71 -25.83
C GLU A 302 15.24 -11.83 -26.81
N ARG A 303 14.12 -11.70 -27.54
CA ARG A 303 13.71 -12.65 -28.56
C ARG A 303 14.74 -12.76 -29.70
N ILE A 304 15.19 -11.62 -30.23
CA ILE A 304 16.20 -11.58 -31.31
C ILE A 304 17.50 -12.22 -30.83
N ASN A 305 17.96 -11.88 -29.62
CA ASN A 305 19.16 -12.45 -29.03
C ASN A 305 19.05 -13.97 -28.85
N ALA A 306 17.90 -14.46 -28.40
CA ALA A 306 17.63 -15.88 -28.23
C ALA A 306 17.62 -16.62 -29.57
N ILE A 307 17.08 -16.03 -30.63
CA ILE A 307 17.12 -16.61 -31.99
C ILE A 307 18.58 -16.77 -32.47
N ASN A 308 19.39 -15.73 -32.31
CA ASN A 308 20.80 -15.74 -32.69
C ASN A 308 21.59 -16.79 -31.90
N GLU A 309 21.31 -16.94 -30.60
CA GLU A 309 21.97 -17.92 -29.73
C GLU A 309 21.58 -19.37 -30.08
N LEU A 310 20.30 -19.63 -30.35
CA LEU A 310 19.80 -20.99 -30.57
C LEU A 310 20.09 -21.53 -31.98
N GLY A 311 20.56 -20.69 -32.88
CA GLY A 311 20.94 -21.07 -34.23
C GLY A 311 19.74 -21.14 -35.20
N PRO A 312 19.90 -21.81 -36.34
CA PRO A 312 18.94 -21.76 -37.43
C PRO A 312 17.59 -22.46 -37.04
N ASN A 313 16.49 -21.81 -37.39
CA ASN A 313 15.13 -22.33 -37.29
C ASN A 313 14.69 -22.76 -35.87
N PRO A 314 14.82 -21.95 -34.81
CA PRO A 314 14.22 -22.26 -33.54
C PRO A 314 12.70 -22.15 -33.62
N GLU A 315 12.00 -22.95 -32.82
CA GLU A 315 10.56 -22.79 -32.62
C GLU A 315 10.28 -21.54 -31.77
N ILE A 316 9.40 -20.67 -32.27
CA ILE A 316 9.01 -19.43 -31.58
C ILE A 316 7.54 -19.51 -31.24
N THR A 317 7.20 -19.37 -29.96
CA THR A 317 5.82 -19.25 -29.48
C THR A 317 5.66 -17.84 -28.86
N ARG A 318 4.58 -17.13 -29.21
CA ARG A 318 4.19 -15.88 -28.55
C ARG A 318 3.08 -16.20 -27.56
N PHE A 319 3.27 -15.78 -26.31
CA PHE A 319 2.23 -15.84 -25.27
C PHE A 319 1.36 -14.59 -25.34
N LYS A 320 0.04 -14.76 -25.43
CA LYS A 320 -0.93 -13.66 -25.42
C LYS A 320 -1.53 -13.48 -24.03
N GLY A 321 -1.71 -14.59 -23.29
CA GLY A 321 -2.28 -14.57 -21.96
C GLY A 321 -1.62 -15.60 -21.04
N LEU A 322 -1.77 -15.41 -19.74
CA LEU A 322 -1.21 -16.27 -18.70
C LEU A 322 -1.76 -17.70 -18.77
N GLY A 323 -2.99 -17.87 -19.26
CA GLY A 323 -3.62 -19.18 -19.43
C GLY A 323 -2.98 -20.05 -20.54
N GLU A 324 -2.19 -19.46 -21.44
CA GLU A 324 -1.48 -20.19 -22.49
C GLU A 324 -0.15 -20.81 -22.00
N ILE A 325 0.33 -20.38 -20.82
CA ILE A 325 1.55 -20.89 -20.20
C ILE A 325 1.20 -22.13 -19.41
N SER A 326 1.85 -23.25 -19.72
CA SER A 326 1.62 -24.49 -18.98
C SER A 326 2.05 -24.37 -17.51
N PRO A 327 1.45 -25.12 -16.57
CA PRO A 327 1.85 -25.08 -15.17
C PRO A 327 3.34 -25.40 -14.94
N ASP A 328 3.93 -26.28 -15.74
CA ASP A 328 5.35 -26.63 -15.60
C ASP A 328 6.27 -25.48 -16.04
N GLU A 329 5.86 -24.70 -17.04
CA GLU A 329 6.56 -23.49 -17.46
C GLU A 329 6.39 -22.37 -16.42
N PHE A 330 5.19 -22.24 -15.83
CA PHE A 330 4.90 -21.20 -14.83
C PHE A 330 5.82 -21.28 -13.61
N LYS A 331 6.25 -22.46 -13.20
CA LYS A 331 7.22 -22.64 -12.10
C LYS A 331 8.49 -21.81 -12.26
N HIS A 332 8.92 -21.60 -13.50
CA HIS A 332 10.12 -20.79 -13.80
C HIS A 332 9.87 -19.29 -13.60
N PHE A 333 8.63 -18.82 -13.67
CA PHE A 333 8.29 -17.40 -13.66
C PHE A 333 7.83 -16.91 -12.31
N ILE A 334 7.40 -17.79 -11.41
CA ILE A 334 6.93 -17.47 -10.06
C ILE A 334 7.82 -18.04 -8.96
N GLY A 335 8.97 -18.64 -9.32
CA GLY A 335 9.98 -19.15 -8.41
C GLY A 335 10.95 -18.07 -7.92
N LYS A 336 12.16 -18.49 -7.53
CA LYS A 336 13.21 -17.59 -7.00
C LYS A 336 13.62 -16.48 -7.98
N ASP A 337 13.55 -16.76 -9.28
CA ASP A 337 13.94 -15.81 -10.34
C ASP A 337 12.73 -15.04 -10.90
N MET A 338 11.64 -14.95 -10.12
CA MET A 338 10.43 -14.22 -10.48
C MET A 338 10.76 -12.76 -10.80
N ARG A 339 10.40 -12.31 -12.02
CA ARG A 339 10.53 -10.92 -12.42
C ARG A 339 9.27 -10.14 -12.02
N CYS A 340 9.41 -9.27 -11.04
CA CYS A 340 8.36 -8.36 -10.61
C CYS A 340 8.86 -6.92 -10.67
N LEU A 341 8.00 -6.03 -11.14
CA LEU A 341 8.22 -4.58 -11.01
C LEU A 341 7.55 -4.13 -9.72
N LEU A 342 8.35 -3.52 -8.82
CA LEU A 342 7.80 -2.81 -7.67
C LEU A 342 7.01 -1.61 -8.20
N TYR A 343 5.76 -1.47 -7.78
CA TYR A 343 5.00 -0.28 -8.10
C TYR A 343 5.28 0.80 -7.05
N THR A 344 5.82 1.92 -7.50
CA THR A 344 6.06 3.12 -6.69
C THR A 344 5.21 4.27 -7.21
N SER A 345 4.78 5.16 -6.33
CA SER A 345 4.07 6.38 -6.68
C SER A 345 5.04 7.57 -6.61
N ASP A 346 6.04 7.59 -7.49
CA ASP A 346 6.89 8.77 -7.65
C ASP A 346 6.15 9.88 -8.41
#